data_d6e3391731adfcd521648c71bda312bb
#
_entry.id   d6e3391731adfcd521648c71bda312bb
#
_cell.length_a   1.000
_cell.length_b   1.000
_cell.length_c   1.000
_cell.angle_alpha   90.00
_cell.angle_beta   90.00
_cell.angle_gamma   90.00
#
_symmetry.space_group_name_H-M   'P 1'
#
loop_
_entity.id
_entity.type
_entity.pdbx_description
1 polymer ?
#
loop_
_entity_poly.entity_id
_entity_poly.type
_entity_poly.pdbx_seq_one_letter_code
_entity_poly.pdbx_strand_id
1 'polypeptide(L)'
;SVKELKATFKGKINQTKDTVCGNFKQLFVEIPLCLVKKEKPEIIINRPQNPPANPSYIQEEITFRTEGVDYEFKGTLTYPKKEGKYPLMIMISGSGIQNRDEEIMQHRPFAVIADYMANNGIAVFRYDDRGFGSENAELFNATTLDYALDVESAINAVKNHPNIDTDKIGLVGHSEGGLIAPIVASRNSEVDFLILLAGPGVNGMEVLIEQNKAIYKANKNTEELAKQLEMLQSRKFEGADRPWMKCFLDLEPAE
;
A
#
# COMPACT_ATOMS: atom_id res chain seq x y z
N SER A 1 -4.84 -11.93 -10.23
CA SER A 1 -6.20 -12.19 -10.69
C SER A 1 -7.04 -10.93 -10.50
N VAL A 2 -8.13 -10.79 -11.27
CA VAL A 2 -9.01 -9.59 -11.17
C VAL A 2 -9.68 -9.51 -9.79
N LYS A 3 -9.81 -10.62 -9.07
CA LYS A 3 -10.38 -10.67 -7.71
C LYS A 3 -9.47 -9.97 -6.68
N GLU A 4 -8.17 -10.11 -6.81
CA GLU A 4 -7.20 -9.44 -5.90
C GLU A 4 -7.24 -7.92 -6.06
N LEU A 5 -7.49 -7.44 -7.27
CA LEU A 5 -7.59 -6.01 -7.56
C LEU A 5 -8.96 -5.40 -7.17
N LYS A 6 -9.92 -6.19 -6.64
CA LYS A 6 -11.32 -5.77 -6.39
C LYS A 6 -11.92 -5.02 -7.59
N ALA A 7 -11.59 -5.49 -8.79
CA ALA A 7 -12.00 -4.87 -10.05
C ALA A 7 -13.02 -5.72 -10.79
N THR A 8 -13.91 -5.09 -11.53
CA THR A 8 -14.87 -5.74 -12.41
C THR A 8 -14.73 -5.22 -13.83
N PHE A 9 -14.94 -6.10 -14.78
CA PHE A 9 -15.06 -5.76 -16.18
C PHE A 9 -16.36 -6.34 -16.74
N LYS A 10 -17.22 -5.49 -17.29
CA LYS A 10 -18.45 -5.91 -17.97
C LYS A 10 -18.38 -5.44 -19.42
N GLY A 11 -18.36 -6.37 -20.35
CA GLY A 11 -18.21 -6.07 -21.78
C GLY A 11 -18.99 -7.00 -22.69
N LYS A 12 -19.07 -6.62 -23.96
CA LYS A 12 -19.67 -7.43 -25.04
C LYS A 12 -18.55 -7.91 -25.97
N ILE A 13 -18.59 -9.20 -26.30
CA ILE A 13 -17.71 -9.79 -27.29
C ILE A 13 -18.23 -9.45 -28.70
N ASN A 14 -17.29 -9.13 -29.61
CA ASN A 14 -17.63 -8.90 -31.02
C ASN A 14 -17.99 -10.21 -31.76
N GLN A 15 -18.45 -10.11 -33.00
CA GLN A 15 -18.88 -11.26 -33.81
C GLN A 15 -17.71 -12.22 -34.13
N THR A 16 -16.50 -11.73 -34.30
CA THR A 16 -15.28 -12.52 -34.58
C THR A 16 -14.72 -13.19 -33.32
N LYS A 17 -15.26 -12.90 -32.13
CA LYS A 17 -14.85 -13.41 -30.83
C LYS A 17 -13.38 -13.15 -30.48
N ASP A 18 -12.83 -12.08 -30.99
CA ASP A 18 -11.45 -11.66 -30.78
C ASP A 18 -11.32 -10.38 -29.93
N THR A 19 -12.41 -9.66 -29.74
CA THR A 19 -12.42 -8.40 -29.00
C THR A 19 -13.60 -8.32 -28.03
N VAL A 20 -13.35 -7.89 -26.82
CA VAL A 20 -14.40 -7.58 -25.81
C VAL A 20 -14.27 -6.12 -25.43
N CYS A 21 -15.27 -5.30 -25.75
CA CYS A 21 -15.33 -3.90 -25.33
C CYS A 21 -16.36 -3.73 -24.22
N GLY A 22 -16.01 -2.96 -23.20
CA GLY A 22 -16.88 -2.72 -22.05
C GLY A 22 -16.27 -1.76 -21.06
N ASN A 23 -16.81 -1.77 -19.83
CA ASN A 23 -16.35 -0.90 -18.77
C ASN A 23 -15.57 -1.68 -17.73
N PHE A 24 -14.38 -1.23 -17.46
CA PHE A 24 -13.56 -1.65 -16.32
C PHE A 24 -13.89 -0.73 -15.14
N LYS A 25 -14.25 -1.33 -14.00
CA LYS A 25 -14.54 -0.60 -12.77
C LYS A 25 -13.65 -1.13 -11.64
N GLN A 26 -12.98 -0.21 -10.96
CA GLN A 26 -12.20 -0.48 -9.75
C GLN A 26 -12.39 0.67 -8.78
N LEU A 27 -12.89 0.33 -7.58
CA LEU A 27 -13.29 1.33 -6.58
C LEU A 27 -14.29 2.34 -7.21
N PHE A 28 -13.90 3.60 -7.29
CA PHE A 28 -14.67 4.72 -7.85
C PHE A 28 -14.24 5.12 -9.28
N VAL A 29 -13.31 4.38 -9.88
CA VAL A 29 -12.87 4.61 -11.26
C VAL A 29 -13.59 3.66 -12.20
N GLU A 30 -14.24 4.20 -13.23
CA GLU A 30 -14.85 3.45 -14.31
C GLU A 30 -14.34 3.98 -15.65
N ILE A 31 -13.72 3.12 -16.45
CA ILE A 31 -13.16 3.50 -17.76
C ILE A 31 -13.61 2.54 -18.84
N PRO A 32 -13.90 3.04 -20.06
CA PRO A 32 -14.15 2.18 -21.21
C PRO A 32 -12.84 1.50 -21.61
N LEU A 33 -12.91 0.17 -21.84
CA LEU A 33 -11.76 -0.64 -22.20
C LEU A 33 -12.14 -1.68 -23.25
N CYS A 34 -11.30 -1.84 -24.27
CA CYS A 34 -11.41 -2.92 -25.22
C CYS A 34 -10.23 -3.89 -25.03
N LEU A 35 -10.55 -5.15 -24.78
CA LEU A 35 -9.58 -6.25 -24.68
C LEU A 35 -9.58 -7.01 -26.00
N VAL A 36 -8.44 -7.07 -26.67
CA VAL A 36 -8.27 -7.80 -27.91
C VAL A 36 -7.58 -9.13 -27.60
N LYS A 37 -8.16 -10.24 -28.11
CA LYS A 37 -7.55 -11.55 -27.99
C LYS A 37 -6.24 -11.55 -28.79
N LYS A 38 -5.13 -11.69 -28.10
CA LYS A 38 -3.82 -11.95 -28.69
C LYS A 38 -3.35 -13.33 -28.24
N GLU A 39 -2.52 -13.97 -29.07
CA GLU A 39 -1.73 -15.08 -28.56
C GLU A 39 -0.96 -14.58 -27.34
N LYS A 40 -0.98 -15.37 -26.27
CA LYS A 40 -0.33 -15.01 -25.01
C LYS A 40 1.17 -14.84 -25.30
N PRO A 41 1.70 -13.63 -25.42
CA PRO A 41 3.14 -13.49 -25.50
C PRO A 41 3.70 -14.06 -24.20
N GLU A 42 4.79 -14.79 -24.30
CA GLU A 42 5.60 -15.11 -23.14
C GLU A 42 6.21 -13.78 -22.66
N ILE A 43 5.48 -13.09 -21.79
CA ILE A 43 5.97 -11.83 -21.21
C ILE A 43 7.03 -12.23 -20.20
N ILE A 44 8.26 -12.30 -20.63
CA ILE A 44 9.40 -12.35 -19.72
C ILE A 44 9.50 -10.97 -19.09
N ILE A 45 8.94 -10.83 -17.91
CA ILE A 45 9.04 -9.60 -17.14
C ILE A 45 10.45 -9.58 -16.53
N ASN A 46 11.36 -8.88 -17.18
CA ASN A 46 12.69 -8.67 -16.63
C ASN A 46 12.59 -7.63 -15.50
N ARG A 47 12.93 -8.05 -14.28
CA ARG A 47 12.95 -7.23 -13.07
C ARG A 47 14.36 -7.25 -12.45
N PRO A 48 15.34 -6.63 -13.09
CA PRO A 48 16.74 -6.69 -12.64
C PRO A 48 16.93 -6.01 -11.27
N GLN A 49 16.01 -5.17 -10.85
CA GLN A 49 16.01 -4.51 -9.55
C GLN A 49 15.56 -5.42 -8.40
N ASN A 50 14.90 -6.55 -8.67
CA ASN A 50 14.46 -7.45 -7.61
C ASN A 50 15.66 -7.96 -6.82
N PRO A 51 15.53 -8.13 -5.49
CA PRO A 51 16.59 -8.70 -4.66
C PRO A 51 17.08 -10.05 -5.20
N PRO A 52 18.38 -10.34 -5.09
CA PRO A 52 18.92 -11.63 -5.49
C PRO A 52 18.38 -12.76 -4.59
N ALA A 53 18.32 -13.99 -5.13
CA ALA A 53 17.86 -15.14 -4.37
C ALA A 53 18.73 -15.45 -3.14
N ASN A 54 20.02 -15.09 -3.18
CA ASN A 54 20.97 -15.27 -2.07
C ASN A 54 21.58 -13.90 -1.74
N PRO A 55 20.90 -13.09 -0.89
CA PRO A 55 21.37 -11.77 -0.53
C PRO A 55 22.60 -11.82 0.40
N SER A 56 23.37 -10.73 0.44
CA SER A 56 24.52 -10.56 1.32
C SER A 56 24.16 -10.15 2.75
N TYR A 57 22.90 -9.88 3.03
CA TYR A 57 22.33 -9.46 4.31
C TYR A 57 21.49 -10.59 4.96
N ILE A 58 21.03 -10.37 6.18
CA ILE A 58 20.18 -11.29 6.91
C ILE A 58 18.71 -10.90 6.70
N GLN A 59 17.85 -11.90 6.61
CA GLN A 59 16.38 -11.76 6.64
C GLN A 59 15.85 -12.65 7.74
N GLU A 60 15.08 -12.06 8.65
CA GLU A 60 14.47 -12.73 9.79
C GLU A 60 12.97 -12.52 9.79
N GLU A 61 12.21 -13.61 9.93
CA GLU A 61 10.75 -13.53 10.05
C GLU A 61 10.38 -13.16 11.48
N ILE A 62 9.61 -12.07 11.60
CA ILE A 62 9.09 -11.57 12.88
C ILE A 62 7.58 -11.63 12.82
N THR A 63 6.97 -12.14 13.89
CA THR A 63 5.51 -12.08 14.07
C THR A 63 5.16 -11.17 15.24
N PHE A 64 4.00 -10.52 15.15
CA PHE A 64 3.49 -9.66 16.21
C PHE A 64 1.96 -9.62 16.22
N ARG A 65 1.40 -9.01 17.24
CA ARG A 65 -0.04 -8.79 17.39
C ARG A 65 -0.31 -7.35 17.80
N THR A 66 -1.40 -6.80 17.29
CA THR A 66 -1.96 -5.54 17.78
C THR A 66 -3.04 -5.85 18.81
N GLU A 67 -3.04 -5.13 19.92
CA GLU A 67 -4.02 -5.31 20.98
C GLU A 67 -5.45 -5.18 20.47
N GLY A 68 -6.33 -6.10 20.86
CA GLY A 68 -7.73 -6.13 20.42
C GLY A 68 -7.95 -6.63 18.99
N VAL A 69 -6.91 -7.08 18.29
CA VAL A 69 -7.00 -7.58 16.92
C VAL A 69 -6.70 -9.08 16.87
N ASP A 70 -7.70 -9.88 16.46
CA ASP A 70 -7.51 -11.33 16.28
C ASP A 70 -6.84 -11.63 14.94
N TYR A 71 -5.58 -11.19 14.82
CA TYR A 71 -4.73 -11.43 13.66
C TYR A 71 -3.26 -11.46 14.08
N GLU A 72 -2.52 -12.42 13.56
CA GLU A 72 -1.08 -12.51 13.71
C GLU A 72 -0.39 -11.93 12.48
N PHE A 73 0.22 -10.77 12.67
CA PHE A 73 1.01 -10.12 11.63
C PHE A 73 2.30 -10.88 11.38
N LYS A 74 2.72 -10.91 10.12
CA LYS A 74 3.98 -11.49 9.70
C LYS A 74 4.81 -10.46 8.97
N GLY A 75 6.06 -10.36 9.33
CA GLY A 75 6.98 -9.40 8.72
C GLY A 75 8.37 -9.99 8.52
N THR A 76 9.17 -9.31 7.72
CA THR A 76 10.57 -9.64 7.49
C THR A 76 11.44 -8.47 7.94
N LEU A 77 12.27 -8.70 8.95
CA LEU A 77 13.35 -7.80 9.33
C LEU A 77 14.57 -8.13 8.47
N THR A 78 15.04 -7.14 7.72
CA THR A 78 16.19 -7.24 6.83
C THR A 78 17.29 -6.34 7.37
N TYR A 79 18.50 -6.88 7.60
CA TYR A 79 19.62 -6.09 8.17
C TYR A 79 20.98 -6.61 7.71
N PRO A 80 22.06 -5.77 7.75
CA PRO A 80 23.39 -6.18 7.34
C PRO A 80 23.91 -7.40 8.09
N LYS A 81 24.65 -8.26 7.40
CA LYS A 81 25.24 -9.48 7.99
C LYS A 81 26.37 -9.20 8.99
N LYS A 82 27.01 -8.05 8.87
CA LYS A 82 28.07 -7.63 9.79
C LYS A 82 27.49 -7.35 11.18
N GLU A 83 28.19 -7.73 12.23
CA GLU A 83 27.79 -7.39 13.60
C GLU A 83 27.72 -5.88 13.81
N GLY A 84 26.67 -5.43 14.50
CA GLY A 84 26.46 -4.01 14.80
C GLY A 84 24.99 -3.70 15.08
N LYS A 85 24.74 -2.45 15.49
CA LYS A 85 23.42 -1.87 15.60
C LYS A 85 23.18 -0.94 14.40
N TYR A 86 22.02 -1.07 13.79
CA TYR A 86 21.68 -0.37 12.56
C TYR A 86 20.45 0.52 12.74
N PRO A 87 20.43 1.71 12.13
CA PRO A 87 19.19 2.47 12.00
C PRO A 87 18.10 1.60 11.39
N LEU A 88 16.86 1.77 11.82
CA LEU A 88 15.72 1.00 11.38
C LEU A 88 14.76 1.86 10.56
N MET A 89 14.32 1.33 9.43
CA MET A 89 13.20 1.84 8.66
C MET A 89 12.04 0.84 8.72
N ILE A 90 10.84 1.29 9.10
CA ILE A 90 9.63 0.49 9.07
C ILE A 90 8.79 0.95 7.89
N MET A 91 8.47 0.02 6.99
CA MET A 91 7.73 0.32 5.76
C MET A 91 6.23 0.21 6.02
N ILE A 92 5.49 1.22 5.57
CA ILE A 92 4.03 1.33 5.70
C ILE A 92 3.44 1.43 4.31
N SER A 93 2.62 0.46 3.94
CA SER A 93 2.01 0.34 2.62
C SER A 93 0.94 1.41 2.35
N GLY A 94 0.57 1.54 1.08
CA GLY A 94 -0.54 2.37 0.64
C GLY A 94 -1.90 1.71 0.85
N SER A 95 -2.94 2.37 0.31
CA SER A 95 -4.34 1.96 0.49
C SER A 95 -4.63 0.55 0.01
N GLY A 96 -5.42 -0.16 0.78
CA GLY A 96 -5.81 -1.55 0.55
C GLY A 96 -4.95 -2.51 1.35
N ILE A 97 -5.32 -3.80 1.30
CA ILE A 97 -4.58 -4.84 2.02
C ILE A 97 -3.44 -5.32 1.13
N GLN A 98 -2.22 -5.03 1.52
CA GLN A 98 -0.99 -5.30 0.80
C GLN A 98 -0.17 -6.39 1.49
N ASN A 99 0.67 -7.09 0.72
CA ASN A 99 1.74 -7.86 1.33
C ASN A 99 2.92 -6.94 1.72
N ARG A 100 3.83 -7.45 2.51
CA ARG A 100 5.03 -6.74 3.01
C ARG A 100 5.93 -6.12 1.94
N ASP A 101 5.80 -6.54 0.69
CA ASP A 101 6.60 -6.06 -0.43
C ASP A 101 5.87 -5.01 -1.26
N GLU A 102 4.59 -4.73 -0.92
CA GLU A 102 3.67 -3.87 -1.69
C GLU A 102 3.62 -4.32 -3.16
N GLU A 103 3.46 -5.64 -3.36
CA GLU A 103 3.62 -6.27 -4.67
C GLU A 103 2.46 -5.96 -5.60
N ILE A 104 2.78 -5.33 -6.73
CA ILE A 104 1.84 -5.09 -7.81
C ILE A 104 2.47 -5.42 -9.16
N MET A 105 1.78 -6.22 -9.99
CA MET A 105 2.25 -6.60 -11.33
C MET A 105 3.70 -7.15 -11.32
N GLN A 106 4.05 -7.94 -10.31
CA GLN A 106 5.39 -8.49 -10.08
C GLN A 106 6.48 -7.44 -9.76
N HIS A 107 6.10 -6.19 -9.50
CA HIS A 107 6.96 -5.23 -8.83
C HIS A 107 6.87 -5.44 -7.32
N ARG A 108 8.00 -5.36 -6.65
CA ARG A 108 8.14 -5.55 -5.20
C ARG A 108 8.91 -4.37 -4.61
N PRO A 109 8.35 -3.15 -4.65
CA PRO A 109 9.09 -1.93 -4.34
C PRO A 109 9.70 -1.94 -2.95
N PHE A 110 8.98 -2.44 -1.94
CA PHE A 110 9.51 -2.49 -0.57
C PHE A 110 10.65 -3.52 -0.42
N ALA A 111 10.59 -4.64 -1.13
CA ALA A 111 11.71 -5.58 -1.17
C ALA A 111 12.95 -4.96 -1.81
N VAL A 112 12.79 -4.20 -2.89
CA VAL A 112 13.89 -3.49 -3.58
C VAL A 112 14.53 -2.44 -2.67
N ILE A 113 13.72 -1.65 -1.96
CA ILE A 113 14.20 -0.67 -0.98
C ILE A 113 14.96 -1.39 0.14
N ALA A 114 14.41 -2.47 0.69
CA ALA A 114 15.02 -3.22 1.78
C ALA A 114 16.38 -3.83 1.37
N ASP A 115 16.48 -4.37 0.14
CA ASP A 115 17.75 -4.89 -0.40
C ASP A 115 18.79 -3.79 -0.47
N TYR A 116 18.46 -2.63 -1.05
CA TYR A 116 19.38 -1.51 -1.15
C TYR A 116 19.83 -0.99 0.22
N MET A 117 18.87 -0.80 1.15
CA MET A 117 19.16 -0.24 2.47
C MET A 117 20.00 -1.19 3.32
N ALA A 118 19.71 -2.50 3.32
CA ALA A 118 20.51 -3.49 4.07
C ALA A 118 21.95 -3.57 3.56
N ASN A 119 22.17 -3.45 2.25
CA ASN A 119 23.50 -3.39 1.67
C ASN A 119 24.25 -2.08 2.02
N ASN A 120 23.53 -1.05 2.48
CA ASN A 120 24.09 0.26 2.85
C ASN A 120 24.03 0.55 4.36
N GLY A 121 23.87 -0.46 5.20
CA GLY A 121 24.01 -0.31 6.65
C GLY A 121 22.72 0.12 7.37
N ILE A 122 21.56 -0.08 6.80
CA ILE A 122 20.26 0.30 7.38
C ILE A 122 19.37 -0.95 7.44
N ALA A 123 18.79 -1.23 8.60
CA ALA A 123 17.81 -2.28 8.76
C ALA A 123 16.44 -1.83 8.26
N VAL A 124 15.66 -2.76 7.70
CA VAL A 124 14.32 -2.49 7.18
C VAL A 124 13.36 -3.55 7.68
N PHE A 125 12.26 -3.13 8.30
CA PHE A 125 11.15 -4.00 8.65
C PHE A 125 9.97 -3.77 7.71
N ARG A 126 9.48 -4.85 7.13
CA ARG A 126 8.31 -4.90 6.22
C ARG A 126 7.37 -5.96 6.74
N TYR A 127 6.08 -5.68 6.79
CA TYR A 127 5.08 -6.63 7.29
C TYR A 127 3.84 -6.66 6.40
N ASP A 128 3.15 -7.79 6.41
CA ASP A 128 1.88 -7.95 5.71
C ASP A 128 0.79 -7.19 6.45
N ASP A 129 -0.02 -6.43 5.75
CA ASP A 129 -1.10 -5.63 6.33
C ASP A 129 -2.12 -6.50 7.07
N ARG A 130 -2.85 -5.89 7.99
CA ARG A 130 -3.98 -6.49 8.68
C ARG A 130 -4.93 -7.16 7.69
N GLY A 131 -5.16 -8.46 7.87
CA GLY A 131 -6.07 -9.24 7.04
C GLY A 131 -5.48 -9.77 5.74
N PHE A 132 -4.19 -9.53 5.46
CA PHE A 132 -3.56 -10.12 4.28
C PHE A 132 -3.59 -11.66 4.36
N GLY A 133 -4.16 -12.29 3.34
CA GLY A 133 -4.32 -13.75 3.30
C GLY A 133 -5.39 -14.32 4.25
N SER A 134 -6.16 -13.47 4.94
CA SER A 134 -7.26 -13.87 5.82
C SER A 134 -8.61 -13.84 5.10
N GLU A 135 -9.52 -14.72 5.52
CA GLU A 135 -10.93 -14.69 5.11
C GLU A 135 -11.83 -13.97 6.14
N ASN A 136 -11.27 -13.51 7.27
CA ASN A 136 -12.02 -12.80 8.29
C ASN A 136 -12.41 -11.40 7.82
N ALA A 137 -13.71 -11.23 7.55
CA ALA A 137 -14.26 -9.98 7.01
C ALA A 137 -14.15 -8.78 7.99
N GLU A 138 -14.04 -9.01 9.30
CA GLU A 138 -13.91 -7.95 10.29
C GLU A 138 -12.60 -7.19 10.13
N LEU A 139 -11.53 -7.87 9.72
CA LEU A 139 -10.22 -7.26 9.47
C LEU A 139 -10.24 -6.25 8.31
N PHE A 140 -11.23 -6.35 7.42
CA PHE A 140 -11.38 -5.47 6.26
C PHE A 140 -12.13 -4.16 6.55
N ASN A 141 -12.58 -3.99 7.79
CA ASN A 141 -13.24 -2.75 8.25
C ASN A 141 -12.26 -1.77 8.92
N ALA A 142 -10.98 -2.12 8.98
CA ALA A 142 -9.95 -1.29 9.56
C ALA A 142 -9.86 0.08 8.87
N THR A 143 -9.62 1.11 9.65
CA THR A 143 -9.44 2.50 9.22
C THR A 143 -7.96 2.86 9.15
N THR A 144 -7.64 4.02 8.58
CA THR A 144 -6.28 4.59 8.61
C THR A 144 -5.73 4.70 10.04
N LEU A 145 -6.60 5.01 11.03
CA LEU A 145 -6.21 5.08 12.44
C LEU A 145 -5.92 3.70 13.04
N ASP A 146 -6.63 2.66 12.61
CA ASP A 146 -6.35 1.28 13.02
C ASP A 146 -5.00 0.79 12.47
N TYR A 147 -4.68 1.15 11.24
CA TYR A 147 -3.35 0.87 10.67
C TYR A 147 -2.24 1.59 11.41
N ALA A 148 -2.49 2.80 11.95
CA ALA A 148 -1.52 3.48 12.79
C ALA A 148 -1.21 2.69 14.09
N LEU A 149 -2.19 2.01 14.70
CA LEU A 149 -1.97 1.11 15.85
C LEU A 149 -1.15 -0.13 15.46
N ASP A 150 -1.33 -0.63 14.23
CA ASP A 150 -0.51 -1.74 13.72
C ASP A 150 0.95 -1.34 13.56
N VAL A 151 1.21 -0.11 13.08
CA VAL A 151 2.58 0.43 12.99
C VAL A 151 3.22 0.55 14.37
N GLU A 152 2.51 1.04 15.39
CA GLU A 152 3.02 1.09 16.77
C GLU A 152 3.36 -0.29 17.31
N SER A 153 2.52 -1.28 16.99
CA SER A 153 2.79 -2.68 17.35
C SER A 153 3.99 -3.25 16.61
N ALA A 154 4.16 -2.87 15.34
CA ALA A 154 5.33 -3.23 14.53
C ALA A 154 6.62 -2.63 15.09
N ILE A 155 6.61 -1.35 15.52
CA ILE A 155 7.76 -0.72 16.21
C ILE A 155 8.12 -1.54 17.45
N ASN A 156 7.13 -1.84 18.29
CA ASN A 156 7.35 -2.59 19.54
C ASN A 156 7.91 -4.00 19.31
N ALA A 157 7.56 -4.64 18.19
CA ALA A 157 8.02 -5.98 17.86
C ALA A 157 9.51 -6.03 17.51
N VAL A 158 10.06 -4.94 16.92
CA VAL A 158 11.43 -4.96 16.37
C VAL A 158 12.42 -4.03 17.05
N LYS A 159 11.96 -3.00 17.79
CA LYS A 159 12.84 -1.99 18.38
C LYS A 159 13.92 -2.55 19.31
N ASN A 160 13.61 -3.62 20.04
CA ASN A 160 14.54 -4.27 20.99
C ASN A 160 15.39 -5.37 20.34
N HIS A 161 15.33 -5.55 19.03
CA HIS A 161 16.18 -6.52 18.35
C HIS A 161 17.67 -6.18 18.52
N PRO A 162 18.56 -7.17 18.79
CA PRO A 162 19.98 -6.90 19.11
C PRO A 162 20.74 -6.07 18.06
N ASN A 163 20.33 -6.16 16.80
CA ASN A 163 20.96 -5.46 15.69
C ASN A 163 20.30 -4.11 15.36
N ILE A 164 19.36 -3.61 16.17
CA ILE A 164 18.68 -2.33 15.94
C ILE A 164 19.25 -1.25 16.86
N ASP A 165 19.54 -0.09 16.28
CA ASP A 165 19.86 1.15 16.98
C ASP A 165 18.54 1.83 17.37
N THR A 166 18.18 1.73 18.64
CA THR A 166 16.93 2.26 19.19
C THR A 166 16.83 3.78 19.15
N ASP A 167 17.95 4.48 18.93
CA ASP A 167 18.00 5.94 18.83
C ASP A 167 17.88 6.41 17.36
N LYS A 168 17.53 5.49 16.44
CA LYS A 168 17.43 5.79 15.00
C LYS A 168 16.34 4.95 14.33
N ILE A 169 15.11 5.14 14.76
CA ILE A 169 13.94 4.46 14.20
C ILE A 169 13.14 5.45 13.34
N GLY A 170 12.92 5.10 12.09
CA GLY A 170 12.12 5.90 11.18
C GLY A 170 10.99 5.12 10.52
N LEU A 171 10.00 5.88 10.05
CA LEU A 171 8.86 5.34 9.30
C LEU A 171 8.96 5.78 7.84
N VAL A 172 8.68 4.85 6.94
CA VAL A 172 8.63 5.10 5.49
C VAL A 172 7.25 4.76 5.01
N GLY A 173 6.42 5.79 4.76
CA GLY A 173 5.03 5.62 4.35
C GLY A 173 4.82 5.89 2.87
N HIS A 174 4.23 4.94 2.15
CA HIS A 174 3.84 5.11 0.76
C HIS A 174 2.34 5.45 0.67
N SER A 175 1.98 6.46 -0.12
CA SER A 175 0.58 6.84 -0.36
C SER A 175 -0.18 7.04 0.97
N GLU A 176 -1.20 6.25 1.30
CA GLU A 176 -1.90 6.30 2.59
C GLU A 176 -0.95 6.08 3.78
N GLY A 177 0.09 5.25 3.62
CA GLY A 177 1.16 5.12 4.61
C GLY A 177 1.84 6.44 4.94
N GLY A 178 1.83 7.39 4.00
CA GLY A 178 2.30 8.76 4.19
C GLY A 178 1.37 9.64 5.05
N LEU A 179 0.12 9.24 5.28
CA LEU A 179 -0.77 9.80 6.31
C LEU A 179 -0.56 9.10 7.66
N ILE A 180 -0.38 7.77 7.62
CA ILE A 180 -0.21 6.95 8.82
C ILE A 180 1.08 7.31 9.56
N ALA A 181 2.19 7.47 8.86
CA ALA A 181 3.50 7.71 9.46
C ALA A 181 3.53 8.98 10.33
N PRO A 182 3.04 10.17 9.89
CA PRO A 182 2.93 11.36 10.73
C PRO A 182 2.03 11.18 11.96
N ILE A 183 0.89 10.46 11.80
CA ILE A 183 -0.01 10.16 12.92
C ILE A 183 0.73 9.39 14.02
N VAL A 184 1.49 8.36 13.65
CA VAL A 184 2.29 7.59 14.60
C VAL A 184 3.37 8.47 15.24
N ALA A 185 4.13 9.22 14.43
CA ALA A 185 5.21 10.07 14.93
C ALA A 185 4.73 11.17 15.87
N SER A 186 3.51 11.70 15.67
CA SER A 186 2.94 12.74 16.56
C SER A 186 2.69 12.26 17.99
N ARG A 187 2.58 10.96 18.20
CA ARG A 187 2.24 10.34 19.49
C ARG A 187 3.25 9.30 19.99
N ASN A 188 4.27 9.01 19.21
CA ASN A 188 5.33 8.06 19.57
C ASN A 188 6.71 8.72 19.45
N SER A 189 7.30 9.09 20.58
CA SER A 189 8.60 9.76 20.65
C SER A 189 9.80 8.86 20.29
N GLU A 190 9.57 7.58 20.01
CA GLU A 190 10.61 6.64 19.55
C GLU A 190 10.82 6.74 18.02
N VAL A 191 10.00 7.54 17.32
CA VAL A 191 10.16 7.80 15.89
C VAL A 191 11.02 9.03 15.68
N ASP A 192 12.21 8.84 15.12
CA ASP A 192 13.21 9.91 14.93
C ASP A 192 13.10 10.61 13.58
N PHE A 193 12.62 9.92 12.54
CA PHE A 193 12.50 10.49 11.20
C PHE A 193 11.37 9.87 10.38
N LEU A 194 10.90 10.63 9.40
CA LEU A 194 9.88 10.19 8.43
C LEU A 194 10.40 10.32 7.00
N ILE A 195 10.03 9.36 6.17
CA ILE A 195 10.18 9.42 4.72
C ILE A 195 8.80 9.16 4.10
N LEU A 196 8.28 10.16 3.37
CA LEU A 196 6.96 10.09 2.76
C LEU A 196 7.10 9.91 1.25
N LEU A 197 6.70 8.74 0.76
CA LEU A 197 6.73 8.37 -0.65
C LEU A 197 5.34 8.62 -1.25
N ALA A 198 5.18 9.71 -1.99
CA ALA A 198 3.89 10.14 -2.53
C ALA A 198 2.77 10.23 -1.46
N GLY A 199 3.13 10.60 -0.23
CA GLY A 199 2.17 10.81 0.85
C GLY A 199 1.28 12.01 0.59
N PRO A 200 -0.03 11.93 0.88
CA PRO A 200 -0.93 13.06 0.73
C PRO A 200 -0.56 14.23 1.69
N GLY A 201 -0.55 15.44 1.15
CA GLY A 201 -0.43 16.67 1.92
C GLY A 201 -1.77 17.39 2.15
N VAL A 202 -2.87 16.75 1.76
CA VAL A 202 -4.26 17.22 1.88
C VAL A 202 -5.14 16.04 2.29
N ASN A 203 -6.38 16.31 2.73
CA ASN A 203 -7.29 15.23 3.11
C ASN A 203 -7.65 14.30 1.95
N GLY A 204 -8.16 13.11 2.27
CA GLY A 204 -8.44 12.08 1.28
C GLY A 204 -9.47 12.51 0.23
N MET A 205 -10.42 13.37 0.56
CA MET A 205 -11.39 13.90 -0.41
C MET A 205 -10.68 14.71 -1.50
N GLU A 206 -9.78 15.61 -1.12
CA GLU A 206 -9.02 16.42 -2.07
C GLU A 206 -8.08 15.54 -2.92
N VAL A 207 -7.43 14.54 -2.31
CA VAL A 207 -6.62 13.55 -3.03
C VAL A 207 -7.44 12.87 -4.13
N LEU A 208 -8.64 12.35 -3.80
CA LEU A 208 -9.48 11.66 -4.78
C LEU A 208 -9.96 12.60 -5.89
N ILE A 209 -10.30 13.84 -5.56
CA ILE A 209 -10.67 14.86 -6.55
C ILE A 209 -9.53 15.11 -7.53
N GLU A 210 -8.32 15.34 -7.05
CA GLU A 210 -7.16 15.64 -7.91
C GLU A 210 -6.74 14.42 -8.73
N GLN A 211 -6.78 13.21 -8.17
CA GLN A 211 -6.53 11.98 -8.92
C GLN A 211 -7.55 11.77 -10.04
N ASN A 212 -8.84 11.98 -9.78
CA ASN A 212 -9.86 11.89 -10.83
C ASN A 212 -9.64 12.94 -11.93
N LYS A 213 -9.37 14.20 -11.57
CA LYS A 213 -9.04 15.24 -12.55
C LYS A 213 -7.87 14.82 -13.45
N ALA A 214 -6.80 14.27 -12.86
CA ALA A 214 -5.63 13.84 -13.62
C ALA A 214 -5.96 12.67 -14.58
N ILE A 215 -6.67 11.65 -14.10
CA ILE A 215 -7.06 10.46 -14.86
C ILE A 215 -7.96 10.82 -16.03
N TYR A 216 -9.02 11.58 -15.79
CA TYR A 216 -9.97 11.94 -16.84
C TYR A 216 -9.38 12.93 -17.85
N LYS A 217 -8.49 13.83 -17.42
CA LYS A 217 -7.73 14.69 -18.32
C LYS A 217 -6.81 13.88 -19.25
N ALA A 218 -6.10 12.91 -18.71
CA ALA A 218 -5.24 12.01 -19.48
C ALA A 218 -6.04 11.21 -20.52
N ASN A 219 -7.24 10.77 -20.17
CA ASN A 219 -8.14 10.00 -21.02
C ASN A 219 -9.02 10.87 -21.94
N LYS A 220 -8.90 12.20 -21.89
CA LYS A 220 -9.69 13.18 -22.68
C LYS A 220 -11.22 13.00 -22.50
N ASN A 221 -11.66 12.57 -21.31
CA ASN A 221 -13.07 12.32 -20.98
C ASN A 221 -13.58 13.33 -19.94
N THR A 222 -13.80 14.57 -20.37
CA THR A 222 -14.20 15.67 -19.49
C THR A 222 -15.68 15.66 -19.09
N GLU A 223 -16.55 15.05 -19.89
CA GLU A 223 -17.98 14.96 -19.56
C GLU A 223 -18.20 14.03 -18.35
N GLU A 224 -17.55 12.87 -18.33
CA GLU A 224 -17.67 11.93 -17.22
C GLU A 224 -16.98 12.48 -15.95
N LEU A 225 -15.94 13.31 -16.09
CA LEU A 225 -15.27 13.94 -14.96
C LEU A 225 -16.24 14.72 -14.07
N ALA A 226 -17.09 15.58 -14.66
CA ALA A 226 -18.01 16.41 -13.87
C ALA A 226 -18.95 15.54 -13.01
N LYS A 227 -19.48 14.46 -13.58
CA LYS A 227 -20.32 13.50 -12.88
C LYS A 227 -19.58 12.77 -11.76
N GLN A 228 -18.34 12.35 -12.00
CA GLN A 228 -17.52 11.68 -11.00
C GLN A 228 -17.17 12.60 -9.83
N LEU A 229 -16.86 13.86 -10.10
CA LEU A 229 -16.60 14.85 -9.05
C LEU A 229 -17.85 15.13 -8.22
N GLU A 230 -19.03 15.22 -8.84
CA GLU A 230 -20.31 15.37 -8.13
C GLU A 230 -20.56 14.16 -7.21
N MET A 231 -20.34 12.93 -7.71
CA MET A 231 -20.50 11.70 -6.93
C MET A 231 -19.53 11.67 -5.74
N LEU A 232 -18.28 12.05 -5.92
CA LEU A 232 -17.28 12.13 -4.85
C LEU A 232 -17.70 13.16 -3.79
N GLN A 233 -17.98 14.40 -4.20
CA GLN A 233 -18.34 15.49 -3.30
C GLN A 233 -19.64 15.21 -2.52
N SER A 234 -20.63 14.59 -3.18
CA SER A 234 -21.86 14.18 -2.53
C SER A 234 -21.76 12.87 -1.75
N ARG A 235 -20.59 12.20 -1.79
CA ARG A 235 -20.35 10.87 -1.19
C ARG A 235 -21.35 9.80 -1.66
N LYS A 236 -21.85 9.90 -2.89
CA LYS A 236 -22.82 8.96 -3.49
C LYS A 236 -22.14 7.95 -4.40
N PHE A 237 -21.15 7.24 -3.91
CA PHE A 237 -20.46 6.17 -4.64
C PHE A 237 -20.39 4.89 -3.80
N GLU A 238 -20.20 3.76 -4.46
CA GLU A 238 -20.15 2.46 -3.79
C GLU A 238 -18.99 2.39 -2.80
N GLY A 239 -19.27 2.09 -1.54
CA GLY A 239 -18.29 2.00 -0.46
C GLY A 239 -17.99 3.32 0.25
N ALA A 240 -18.67 4.42 -0.09
CA ALA A 240 -18.52 5.70 0.62
C ALA A 240 -18.87 5.61 2.11
N ASP A 241 -19.72 4.66 2.47
CA ASP A 241 -20.18 4.40 3.84
C ASP A 241 -19.25 3.49 4.65
N ARG A 242 -18.25 2.88 4.02
CA ARG A 242 -17.28 2.01 4.71
C ARG A 242 -16.45 2.79 5.73
N PRO A 243 -16.16 2.21 6.90
CA PRO A 243 -15.39 2.88 7.94
C PRO A 243 -14.07 3.48 7.45
N TRP A 244 -13.29 2.68 6.70
CA TRP A 244 -12.04 3.14 6.11
C TRP A 244 -12.24 4.36 5.20
N MET A 245 -13.21 4.30 4.26
CA MET A 245 -13.43 5.40 3.31
C MET A 245 -13.85 6.69 4.03
N LYS A 246 -14.75 6.60 5.02
CA LYS A 246 -15.12 7.76 5.84
C LYS A 246 -13.93 8.36 6.55
N CYS A 247 -13.13 7.53 7.21
CA CYS A 247 -11.91 7.97 7.89
C CYS A 247 -10.94 8.63 6.92
N PHE A 248 -10.63 7.98 5.80
CA PHE A 248 -9.68 8.49 4.80
C PHE A 248 -10.12 9.83 4.20
N LEU A 249 -11.41 9.99 3.85
CA LEU A 249 -11.94 11.22 3.25
C LEU A 249 -11.82 12.43 4.17
N ASP A 250 -11.98 12.24 5.46
CA ASP A 250 -12.08 13.31 6.47
C ASP A 250 -10.79 13.50 7.28
N LEU A 251 -9.80 12.60 7.10
CA LEU A 251 -8.55 12.67 7.82
C LEU A 251 -7.72 13.84 7.28
N GLU A 252 -7.55 14.87 8.12
CA GLU A 252 -6.61 15.93 7.80
C GLU A 252 -5.19 15.42 8.01
N PRO A 253 -4.26 15.72 7.09
CA PRO A 253 -2.83 15.49 7.33
C PRO A 253 -2.44 16.18 8.63
N ALA A 254 -1.59 15.55 9.42
CA ALA A 254 -1.18 16.11 10.72
C ALA A 254 -0.67 17.54 10.53
N GLU A 255 -1.32 18.50 11.25
CA GLU A 255 -0.83 19.85 11.41
C GLU A 255 0.42 19.88 12.31
#